data_d4629e11b10b64e5d1b6b01ba20b240b
#
_entry.id   d4629e11b10b64e5d1b6b01ba20b240b
#
_cell.length_a   1.000
_cell.length_b   1.000
_cell.length_c   1.000
_cell.angle_alpha   90.00
_cell.angle_beta   90.00
_cell.angle_gamma   90.00
#
_symmetry.space_group_name_H-M   'P 1'
#
loop_
_entity.id
_entity.type
_entity.pdbx_description
1 polymer ?
#
loop_
_entity_poly.entity_id
_entity_poly.type
_entity_poly.pdbx_seq_one_letter_code
_entity_poly.pdbx_strand_id
1 'polypeptide(L)'
;VPGELDGGPQREIEPGGSWSLELPIRQQACTSWYHPHTHGKTGSQTYPGLAGFFIVDDESSDSLPLPKTYGVDDLPVVVQDRALDSRGRLVYSVEDAEDGFMAETITVNGITNPARAVPAGLVRLRLLNGSNARYYRFRFSDDRVFHKIATDGGFLEEPVPIREVIMLPGERNEIVVDFSDGSPAMLVSGPGLLGAANAESRDRNNRERRNGDSPERRDRDSRERRDGDSRERRDGDNRRRRNDWEP
;
A
#
# COMPACT_ATOMS: atom_id res chain seq x y z
N VAL A 1 11.54 16.11 -1.57
CA VAL A 1 10.93 17.42 -1.19
C VAL A 1 11.50 17.81 0.15
N PRO A 2 12.00 19.05 0.36
CA PRO A 2 12.38 19.53 1.69
C PRO A 2 11.21 19.47 2.67
N GLY A 3 11.47 19.12 3.94
CA GLY A 3 10.41 18.90 4.94
C GLY A 3 9.50 20.12 5.17
N GLU A 4 10.06 21.34 5.09
CA GLU A 4 9.29 22.57 5.16
C GLU A 4 8.33 22.77 3.97
N LEU A 5 8.66 22.20 2.81
CA LEU A 5 7.86 22.24 1.59
C LEU A 5 6.90 21.06 1.49
N ASP A 6 7.19 19.96 2.16
CA ASP A 6 6.29 18.82 2.27
C ASP A 6 5.09 19.09 3.20
N GLY A 7 5.17 20.14 4.02
CA GLY A 7 4.19 20.50 5.03
C GLY A 7 4.38 19.73 6.33
N GLY A 8 5.07 18.59 6.27
CA GLY A 8 5.34 17.72 7.42
C GLY A 8 4.08 17.05 8.00
N PRO A 9 4.26 16.01 8.82
CA PRO A 9 3.14 15.23 9.36
C PRO A 9 2.30 15.98 10.41
N GLN A 10 2.78 17.11 10.91
CA GLN A 10 2.10 17.91 11.92
C GLN A 10 1.26 19.04 11.35
N ARG A 11 1.38 19.35 10.06
CA ARG A 11 0.58 20.40 9.41
C ARG A 11 -0.71 19.79 8.89
N GLU A 12 -1.79 20.03 9.61
CA GLU A 12 -3.14 19.66 9.19
C GLU A 12 -3.78 20.82 8.40
N ILE A 13 -4.57 20.46 7.39
CA ILE A 13 -5.45 21.39 6.68
C ILE A 13 -6.86 21.19 7.25
N GLU A 14 -7.36 22.17 7.99
CA GLU A 14 -8.70 22.11 8.59
C GLU A 14 -9.79 22.06 7.51
N PRO A 15 -10.97 21.47 7.81
CA PRO A 15 -12.11 21.46 6.89
C PRO A 15 -12.45 22.87 6.39
N GLY A 16 -12.49 23.06 5.06
CA GLY A 16 -12.69 24.36 4.42
C GLY A 16 -11.45 25.24 4.37
N GLY A 17 -10.34 24.80 4.94
CA GLY A 17 -9.05 25.47 4.86
C GLY A 17 -8.35 25.18 3.54
N SER A 18 -7.27 25.93 3.28
CA SER A 18 -6.38 25.72 2.14
C SER A 18 -4.94 25.99 2.54
N TRP A 19 -4.04 25.29 1.85
CA TRP A 19 -2.61 25.54 1.93
C TRP A 19 -2.06 25.58 0.51
N SER A 20 -1.25 26.60 0.24
CA SER A 20 -0.60 26.77 -1.06
C SER A 20 0.90 26.66 -0.89
N LEU A 21 1.53 25.99 -1.83
CA LEU A 21 2.94 25.72 -1.86
C LEU A 21 3.50 26.03 -3.24
N GLU A 22 4.64 26.71 -3.30
CA GLU A 22 5.45 26.83 -4.48
C GLU A 22 6.63 25.88 -4.38
N LEU A 23 6.61 24.84 -5.22
CA LEU A 23 7.64 23.82 -5.26
C LEU A 23 8.47 23.95 -6.53
N PRO A 24 9.71 24.46 -6.46
CA PRO A 24 10.59 24.49 -7.62
C PRO A 24 11.05 23.06 -7.95
N ILE A 25 10.62 22.54 -9.09
CA ILE A 25 11.01 21.22 -9.56
C ILE A 25 12.42 21.29 -10.15
N ARG A 26 13.38 20.62 -9.52
CA ARG A 26 14.79 20.53 -9.94
C ARG A 26 15.26 19.10 -9.82
N GLN A 27 14.69 18.23 -10.63
CA GLN A 27 15.01 16.81 -10.66
C GLN A 27 14.81 16.26 -12.07
N GLN A 28 15.37 15.11 -12.35
CA GLN A 28 15.16 14.37 -13.59
C GLN A 28 13.73 13.88 -13.73
N ALA A 29 13.33 13.56 -14.96
CA ALA A 29 12.03 12.98 -15.27
C ALA A 29 11.76 11.73 -14.45
N CYS A 30 10.59 11.65 -13.85
CA CYS A 30 10.16 10.50 -13.05
C CYS A 30 8.64 10.45 -12.91
N THR A 31 8.12 9.27 -12.58
CA THR A 31 6.76 9.12 -12.09
C THR A 31 6.77 9.12 -10.57
N SER A 32 6.35 10.23 -9.98
CA SER A 32 6.13 10.37 -8.55
C SER A 32 4.64 10.30 -8.23
N TRP A 33 4.28 10.42 -6.96
CA TRP A 33 2.90 10.44 -6.52
C TRP A 33 2.74 11.35 -5.30
N TYR A 34 1.52 11.78 -5.04
CA TYR A 34 1.16 12.54 -3.87
C TYR A 34 0.11 11.81 -3.05
N HIS A 35 0.17 11.96 -1.75
CA HIS A 35 -0.79 11.40 -0.79
C HIS A 35 -0.79 12.24 0.51
N PRO A 36 -1.83 12.14 1.36
CA PRO A 36 -1.84 12.77 2.67
C PRO A 36 -0.69 12.26 3.56
N HIS A 37 -0.12 13.15 4.37
CA HIS A 37 1.00 12.81 5.25
C HIS A 37 0.74 13.16 6.73
N THR A 38 -0.51 13.44 7.12
CA THR A 38 -0.87 13.76 8.50
C THR A 38 -0.56 12.57 9.42
N HIS A 39 0.15 12.84 10.51
CA HIS A 39 0.55 11.82 11.48
C HIS A 39 -0.65 11.03 12.01
N GLY A 40 -0.55 9.70 12.01
CA GLY A 40 -1.63 8.79 12.43
C GLY A 40 -2.85 8.71 11.48
N LYS A 41 -2.91 9.53 10.42
CA LYS A 41 -4.05 9.57 9.48
C LYS A 41 -3.68 9.18 8.05
N THR A 42 -2.39 9.07 7.71
CA THR A 42 -1.93 8.78 6.35
C THR A 42 -2.62 7.54 5.76
N GLY A 43 -2.62 6.43 6.48
CA GLY A 43 -3.22 5.17 6.01
C GLY A 43 -4.72 5.28 5.79
N SER A 44 -5.47 5.85 6.75
CA SER A 44 -6.92 6.02 6.68
C SER A 44 -7.36 7.02 5.60
N GLN A 45 -6.50 7.97 5.22
CA GLN A 45 -6.77 8.94 4.17
C GLN A 45 -6.34 8.45 2.78
N THR A 46 -5.22 7.73 2.68
CA THR A 46 -4.76 7.15 1.42
C THR A 46 -5.64 5.98 0.99
N TYR A 47 -6.10 5.18 1.94
CA TYR A 47 -6.95 4.02 1.66
C TYR A 47 -8.21 4.35 0.87
N PRO A 48 -9.03 5.38 1.16
CA PRO A 48 -10.18 5.73 0.35
C PRO A 48 -9.85 6.35 -1.01
N GLY A 49 -8.56 6.61 -1.31
CA GLY A 49 -8.13 7.05 -2.63
C GLY A 49 -7.60 8.48 -2.71
N LEU A 50 -7.26 9.11 -1.57
CA LEU A 50 -6.58 10.41 -1.58
C LEU A 50 -5.11 10.22 -2.00
N ALA A 51 -4.91 9.92 -3.28
CA ALA A 51 -3.60 9.71 -3.88
C ALA A 51 -3.67 9.95 -5.37
N GLY A 52 -2.57 10.36 -5.99
CA GLY A 52 -2.50 10.53 -7.44
C GLY A 52 -1.06 10.64 -7.92
N PHE A 53 -0.89 10.50 -9.23
CA PHE A 53 0.41 10.66 -9.85
C PHE A 53 0.84 12.13 -9.89
N PHE A 54 2.14 12.33 -9.71
CA PHE A 54 2.85 13.57 -9.95
C PHE A 54 3.98 13.25 -10.94
N ILE A 55 3.73 13.54 -12.23
CA ILE A 55 4.62 13.18 -13.32
C ILE A 55 5.52 14.37 -13.60
N VAL A 56 6.82 14.14 -13.67
CA VAL A 56 7.84 15.10 -14.05
C VAL A 56 8.45 14.64 -15.36
N ASP A 57 8.37 15.47 -16.38
CA ASP A 57 9.02 15.29 -17.67
C ASP A 57 10.16 16.33 -17.85
N ASP A 58 11.14 16.01 -18.66
CA ASP A 58 12.27 16.87 -19.01
C ASP A 58 12.67 16.66 -20.49
N GLU A 59 13.59 17.51 -20.99
CA GLU A 59 14.07 17.41 -22.38
C GLU A 59 14.64 16.03 -22.72
N SER A 60 15.26 15.36 -21.75
CA SER A 60 15.81 14.02 -21.93
C SER A 60 14.69 13.01 -22.13
N SER A 61 13.68 13.02 -21.27
CA SER A 61 12.52 12.13 -21.39
C SER A 61 11.72 12.37 -22.66
N ASP A 62 11.62 13.63 -23.08
CA ASP A 62 10.94 14.02 -24.31
C ASP A 62 11.64 13.52 -25.58
N SER A 63 12.94 13.32 -25.52
CA SER A 63 13.75 12.82 -26.64
C SER A 63 13.66 11.29 -26.82
N LEU A 64 13.24 10.55 -25.78
CA LEU A 64 13.18 9.09 -25.82
C LEU A 64 12.05 8.60 -26.75
N PRO A 65 12.26 7.51 -27.52
CA PRO A 65 11.25 6.92 -28.39
C PRO A 65 10.23 6.06 -27.59
N LEU A 66 9.61 6.65 -26.59
CA LEU A 66 8.62 5.98 -25.72
C LEU A 66 7.19 6.38 -26.08
N PRO A 67 6.18 5.56 -25.78
CA PRO A 67 4.79 5.99 -25.78
C PRO A 67 4.59 7.18 -24.84
N LYS A 68 3.88 8.24 -25.32
CA LYS A 68 3.77 9.55 -24.62
C LYS A 68 2.36 10.14 -24.61
N THR A 69 1.43 9.52 -25.32
CA THR A 69 0.05 10.04 -25.38
C THR A 69 -0.70 9.62 -24.15
N TYR A 70 -0.67 10.49 -23.11
CA TYR A 70 -1.30 10.19 -21.82
C TYR A 70 -2.76 9.76 -21.96
N GLY A 71 -3.10 8.67 -21.33
CA GLY A 71 -4.43 8.05 -21.39
C GLY A 71 -4.71 7.25 -22.67
N VAL A 72 -3.77 7.19 -23.64
CA VAL A 72 -3.91 6.40 -24.88
C VAL A 72 -2.88 5.28 -24.93
N ASP A 73 -1.60 5.62 -25.00
CA ASP A 73 -0.47 4.69 -25.03
C ASP A 73 0.52 4.88 -23.86
N ASP A 74 0.32 5.93 -23.04
CA ASP A 74 0.97 6.17 -21.75
C ASP A 74 -0.11 6.18 -20.66
N LEU A 75 -0.24 5.07 -19.93
CA LEU A 75 -1.37 4.81 -19.05
C LEU A 75 -0.98 4.84 -17.57
N PRO A 76 -1.65 5.69 -16.75
CA PRO A 76 -1.52 5.63 -15.31
C PRO A 76 -2.27 4.41 -14.76
N VAL A 77 -1.63 3.65 -13.88
CA VAL A 77 -2.16 2.41 -13.30
C VAL A 77 -1.91 2.41 -11.79
N VAL A 78 -2.89 2.87 -11.03
CA VAL A 78 -2.87 2.79 -9.56
C VAL A 78 -3.56 1.53 -9.11
N VAL A 79 -2.83 0.63 -8.47
CA VAL A 79 -3.39 -0.62 -7.93
C VAL A 79 -3.53 -0.50 -6.43
N GLN A 80 -4.72 -0.83 -5.94
CA GLN A 80 -5.05 -0.75 -4.51
C GLN A 80 -5.97 -1.91 -4.12
N ASP A 81 -5.84 -2.38 -2.89
CA ASP A 81 -6.78 -3.35 -2.32
C ASP A 81 -7.85 -2.67 -1.46
N ARG A 82 -9.07 -3.19 -1.50
CA ARG A 82 -10.26 -2.64 -0.86
C ARG A 82 -11.05 -3.70 -0.12
N ALA A 83 -11.51 -3.41 1.08
CA ALA A 83 -12.55 -4.15 1.76
C ALA A 83 -13.87 -3.41 1.59
N LEU A 84 -14.90 -4.14 1.19
CA LEU A 84 -16.24 -3.61 1.00
C LEU A 84 -17.22 -4.33 1.93
N ASP A 85 -18.10 -3.58 2.58
CA ASP A 85 -19.20 -4.18 3.33
C ASP A 85 -20.31 -4.70 2.39
N SER A 86 -21.34 -5.31 2.96
CA SER A 86 -22.48 -5.84 2.20
C SER A 86 -23.30 -4.78 1.42
N ARG A 87 -23.02 -3.49 1.68
CA ARG A 87 -23.63 -2.35 0.99
C ARG A 87 -22.66 -1.69 -0.01
N GLY A 88 -21.49 -2.28 -0.22
CA GLY A 88 -20.46 -1.74 -1.12
C GLY A 88 -19.70 -0.53 -0.58
N ARG A 89 -19.76 -0.25 0.73
CA ARG A 89 -19.01 0.85 1.34
C ARG A 89 -17.63 0.36 1.76
N LEU A 90 -16.64 1.24 1.64
CA LEU A 90 -15.27 0.97 2.09
C LEU A 90 -15.23 0.72 3.61
N VAL A 91 -14.53 -0.33 4.00
CA VAL A 91 -14.24 -0.67 5.39
C VAL A 91 -12.74 -0.53 5.61
N TYR A 92 -12.35 0.18 6.65
CA TYR A 92 -10.97 0.33 7.08
C TYR A 92 -10.88 0.10 8.58
N SER A 93 -10.10 -0.89 9.01
CA SER A 93 -9.80 -1.16 10.41
C SER A 93 -8.29 -1.33 10.58
N VAL A 94 -7.73 -0.64 11.55
CA VAL A 94 -6.31 -0.78 11.94
C VAL A 94 -6.16 -1.71 13.14
N GLU A 95 -7.25 -2.03 13.84
CA GLU A 95 -7.22 -2.83 15.08
C GLU A 95 -6.80 -4.29 14.84
N ASP A 96 -7.06 -4.80 13.62
CA ASP A 96 -6.71 -6.18 13.23
C ASP A 96 -5.44 -6.25 12.36
N ALA A 97 -4.70 -5.15 12.21
CA ALA A 97 -3.63 -5.04 11.24
C ALA A 97 -2.27 -4.77 11.90
N GLU A 98 -1.74 -5.74 12.67
CA GLU A 98 -0.36 -5.68 13.18
C GLU A 98 0.67 -5.47 12.06
N ASP A 99 0.43 -6.08 10.90
CA ASP A 99 1.30 -5.98 9.71
C ASP A 99 0.81 -4.97 8.66
N GLY A 100 -0.13 -4.09 9.02
CA GLY A 100 -0.80 -3.15 8.12
C GLY A 100 -2.08 -3.72 7.50
N PHE A 101 -2.93 -2.82 6.98
CA PHE A 101 -4.23 -3.18 6.45
C PHE A 101 -4.13 -3.77 5.04
N MET A 102 -4.64 -4.98 4.86
CA MET A 102 -4.78 -5.66 3.58
C MET A 102 -6.21 -6.12 3.35
N ALA A 103 -6.71 -6.01 2.13
CA ALA A 103 -8.07 -6.33 1.75
C ALA A 103 -8.12 -7.27 0.52
N GLU A 104 -9.29 -7.87 0.23
CA GLU A 104 -9.40 -8.93 -0.77
C GLU A 104 -9.73 -8.42 -2.18
N THR A 105 -10.44 -7.29 -2.30
CA THR A 105 -10.84 -6.76 -3.59
C THR A 105 -9.76 -5.86 -4.17
N ILE A 106 -9.15 -6.29 -5.27
CA ILE A 106 -8.17 -5.47 -5.98
C ILE A 106 -8.89 -4.52 -6.93
N THR A 107 -8.52 -3.26 -6.88
CA THR A 107 -8.98 -2.22 -7.78
C THR A 107 -7.81 -1.62 -8.57
N VAL A 108 -8.07 -1.25 -9.81
CA VAL A 108 -7.15 -0.50 -10.66
C VAL A 108 -7.83 0.82 -11.03
N ASN A 109 -7.21 1.93 -10.68
CA ASN A 109 -7.80 3.27 -10.81
C ASN A 109 -9.22 3.36 -10.22
N GLY A 110 -9.44 2.68 -9.07
CA GLY A 110 -10.72 2.65 -8.36
C GLY A 110 -11.78 1.69 -8.94
N ILE A 111 -11.48 0.97 -10.02
CA ILE A 111 -12.42 0.04 -10.68
C ILE A 111 -11.98 -1.41 -10.46
N THR A 112 -12.92 -2.28 -10.13
CA THR A 112 -12.67 -3.72 -10.01
C THR A 112 -12.64 -4.37 -11.40
N ASN A 113 -11.60 -5.15 -11.69
CA ASN A 113 -11.43 -5.85 -12.97
C ASN A 113 -11.63 -4.96 -14.21
N PRO A 114 -11.01 -3.79 -14.32
CA PRO A 114 -11.19 -2.93 -15.49
C PRO A 114 -10.57 -3.58 -16.73
N ALA A 115 -11.18 -3.27 -17.89
CA ALA A 115 -10.63 -3.55 -19.21
C ALA A 115 -10.38 -2.25 -19.94
N ARG A 116 -9.26 -2.17 -20.67
CA ARG A 116 -8.87 -1.00 -21.45
C ARG A 116 -8.46 -1.42 -22.84
N ALA A 117 -9.06 -0.82 -23.84
CA ALA A 117 -8.56 -0.92 -25.21
C ALA A 117 -7.30 -0.05 -25.34
N VAL A 118 -6.25 -0.60 -25.93
CA VAL A 118 -4.98 0.07 -26.19
C VAL A 118 -4.66 -0.02 -27.68
N PRO A 119 -3.85 0.90 -28.24
CA PRO A 119 -3.35 0.80 -29.61
C PRO A 119 -2.54 -0.49 -29.83
N ALA A 120 -2.60 -1.05 -31.02
CA ALA A 120 -1.63 -2.06 -31.45
C ALA A 120 -0.24 -1.40 -31.55
N GLY A 121 0.71 -1.88 -30.74
CA GLY A 121 2.05 -1.32 -30.64
C GLY A 121 2.57 -1.28 -29.22
N LEU A 122 3.56 -0.44 -28.97
CA LEU A 122 4.12 -0.28 -27.63
C LEU A 122 3.17 0.58 -26.76
N VAL A 123 2.98 0.14 -25.53
CA VAL A 123 2.20 0.83 -24.51
C VAL A 123 3.03 0.97 -23.24
N ARG A 124 3.11 2.18 -22.71
CA ARG A 124 3.74 2.49 -21.43
C ARG A 124 2.72 2.39 -20.31
N LEU A 125 3.03 1.63 -19.28
CA LEU A 125 2.23 1.59 -18.06
C LEU A 125 3.04 2.22 -16.92
N ARG A 126 2.48 3.26 -16.31
CA ARG A 126 3.02 3.89 -15.09
C ARG A 126 2.33 3.23 -13.90
N LEU A 127 3.00 2.25 -13.29
CA LEU A 127 2.46 1.47 -12.19
C LEU A 127 2.70 2.16 -10.85
N LEU A 128 1.70 2.24 -10.01
CA LEU A 128 1.79 2.64 -8.60
C LEU A 128 1.12 1.56 -7.76
N ASN A 129 1.84 1.02 -6.79
CA ASN A 129 1.22 0.28 -5.69
C ASN A 129 0.70 1.28 -4.65
N GLY A 130 -0.57 1.62 -4.72
CA GLY A 130 -1.24 2.54 -3.81
C GLY A 130 -1.91 1.85 -2.60
N SER A 131 -1.61 0.58 -2.35
CA SER A 131 -2.09 -0.16 -1.17
C SER A 131 -1.35 0.25 0.10
N ASN A 132 -2.00 0.10 1.25
CA ASN A 132 -1.38 0.45 2.54
C ASN A 132 -0.28 -0.53 2.96
N ALA A 133 -0.47 -1.82 2.69
CA ALA A 133 0.45 -2.87 3.13
C ALA A 133 0.65 -4.01 2.13
N ARG A 134 -0.20 -4.13 1.12
CA ARG A 134 -0.15 -5.25 0.19
C ARG A 134 1.00 -5.10 -0.80
N TYR A 135 1.76 -6.18 -0.95
CA TYR A 135 2.76 -6.35 -2.01
C TYR A 135 2.10 -6.94 -3.24
N TYR A 136 2.52 -6.54 -4.43
CA TYR A 136 2.07 -7.11 -5.69
C TYR A 136 3.23 -7.73 -6.45
N ARG A 137 2.94 -8.83 -7.14
CA ARG A 137 3.84 -9.49 -8.07
C ARG A 137 3.15 -9.54 -9.43
N PHE A 138 3.37 -8.50 -10.23
CA PHE A 138 2.70 -8.34 -11.51
C PHE A 138 3.38 -9.10 -12.63
N ARG A 139 2.58 -9.78 -13.42
CA ARG A 139 2.96 -10.42 -14.67
C ARG A 139 1.78 -10.42 -15.64
N PHE A 140 2.02 -10.66 -16.92
CA PHE A 140 0.94 -10.88 -17.87
C PHE A 140 0.48 -12.32 -17.88
N SER A 141 -0.82 -12.55 -18.13
CA SER A 141 -1.44 -13.88 -18.10
C SER A 141 -0.90 -14.83 -19.19
N ASP A 142 -0.37 -14.27 -20.28
CA ASP A 142 0.23 -14.98 -21.40
C ASP A 142 1.76 -15.08 -21.31
N ASP A 143 2.32 -14.69 -20.17
CA ASP A 143 3.75 -14.73 -19.86
C ASP A 143 4.63 -13.93 -20.85
N ARG A 144 4.06 -12.89 -21.51
CA ARG A 144 4.82 -12.02 -22.40
C ARG A 144 5.93 -11.27 -21.65
N VAL A 145 7.04 -11.05 -22.37
CA VAL A 145 8.11 -10.16 -21.89
C VAL A 145 7.64 -8.72 -21.98
N PHE A 146 7.98 -7.93 -20.99
CA PHE A 146 7.86 -6.49 -21.01
C PHE A 146 9.16 -5.85 -20.53
N HIS A 147 9.34 -4.57 -20.79
CA HIS A 147 10.56 -3.88 -20.44
C HIS A 147 10.33 -2.90 -19.31
N LYS A 148 11.04 -3.08 -18.20
CA LYS A 148 11.10 -2.08 -17.15
C LYS A 148 12.02 -0.96 -17.60
N ILE A 149 11.49 0.27 -17.59
CA ILE A 149 12.20 1.45 -18.10
C ILE A 149 12.49 2.48 -17.00
N ALA A 150 11.73 2.49 -15.90
CA ALA A 150 11.93 3.41 -14.79
C ALA A 150 11.48 2.81 -13.46
N THR A 151 11.98 3.43 -12.38
CA THR A 151 11.59 3.18 -10.98
C THR A 151 11.21 4.49 -10.31
N ASP A 152 11.08 4.48 -8.98
CA ASP A 152 10.75 5.66 -8.15
C ASP A 152 11.58 6.91 -8.49
N GLY A 153 12.86 6.73 -8.75
CA GLY A 153 13.82 7.81 -8.94
C GLY A 153 13.95 8.31 -10.39
N GLY A 154 13.34 7.64 -11.36
CA GLY A 154 13.43 7.98 -12.78
C GLY A 154 13.84 6.82 -13.66
N PHE A 155 14.28 7.15 -14.89
CA PHE A 155 14.65 6.15 -15.89
C PHE A 155 15.86 5.32 -15.50
N LEU A 156 15.85 4.06 -15.95
CA LEU A 156 17.02 3.19 -15.95
C LEU A 156 17.96 3.58 -17.10
N GLU A 157 19.23 3.21 -17.02
CA GLU A 157 20.20 3.45 -18.08
C GLU A 157 19.80 2.79 -19.39
N GLU A 158 19.15 1.61 -19.30
CA GLU A 158 18.60 0.88 -20.45
C GLU A 158 17.33 0.12 -20.07
N PRO A 159 16.44 -0.17 -21.02
CA PRO A 159 15.27 -1.00 -20.78
C PRO A 159 15.66 -2.43 -20.37
N VAL A 160 15.12 -2.92 -19.26
CA VAL A 160 15.41 -4.27 -18.75
C VAL A 160 14.25 -5.21 -19.09
N PRO A 161 14.48 -6.26 -19.93
CA PRO A 161 13.44 -7.24 -20.24
C PRO A 161 13.14 -8.13 -19.03
N ILE A 162 11.88 -8.18 -18.64
CA ILE A 162 11.38 -8.97 -17.50
C ILE A 162 10.04 -9.61 -17.83
N ARG A 163 9.62 -10.60 -17.05
CA ARG A 163 8.29 -11.22 -17.13
C ARG A 163 7.45 -10.92 -15.90
N GLU A 164 8.07 -10.40 -14.85
CA GLU A 164 7.38 -10.00 -13.63
C GLU A 164 8.07 -8.81 -12.96
N VAL A 165 7.29 -8.06 -12.19
CA VAL A 165 7.78 -6.99 -11.33
C VAL A 165 7.12 -7.10 -9.97
N ILE A 166 7.94 -7.05 -8.91
CA ILE A 166 7.45 -6.99 -7.52
C ILE A 166 7.39 -5.53 -7.13
N MET A 167 6.30 -5.13 -6.48
CA MET A 167 6.07 -3.76 -6.02
C MET A 167 5.62 -3.74 -4.57
N LEU A 168 6.37 -3.03 -3.74
CA LEU A 168 6.01 -2.71 -2.37
C LEU A 168 5.03 -1.52 -2.32
N PRO A 169 4.32 -1.32 -1.19
CA PRO A 169 3.48 -0.13 -1.02
C PRO A 169 4.25 1.16 -1.29
N GLY A 170 3.66 2.04 -2.10
CA GLY A 170 4.26 3.31 -2.51
C GLY A 170 5.26 3.24 -3.66
N GLU A 171 5.70 2.06 -4.08
CA GLU A 171 6.61 1.95 -5.22
C GLU A 171 5.92 2.28 -6.55
N ARG A 172 6.69 2.91 -7.42
CA ARG A 172 6.34 3.17 -8.81
C ARG A 172 7.32 2.42 -9.70
N ASN A 173 6.80 1.85 -10.76
CA ASN A 173 7.59 1.30 -11.84
C ASN A 173 6.95 1.69 -13.17
N GLU A 174 7.78 1.96 -14.17
CA GLU A 174 7.30 2.14 -15.51
C GLU A 174 7.74 0.99 -16.38
N ILE A 175 6.78 0.45 -17.10
CA ILE A 175 7.03 -0.66 -18.00
C ILE A 175 6.50 -0.35 -19.40
N VAL A 176 7.18 -0.86 -20.42
CA VAL A 176 6.72 -0.82 -21.81
C VAL A 176 6.38 -2.23 -22.24
N VAL A 177 5.19 -2.39 -22.78
CA VAL A 177 4.61 -3.66 -23.20
C VAL A 177 4.30 -3.60 -24.70
N ASP A 178 4.63 -4.63 -25.44
CA ASP A 178 4.31 -4.74 -26.86
C ASP A 178 2.96 -5.45 -27.07
N PHE A 179 2.03 -4.73 -27.68
CA PHE A 179 0.71 -5.20 -28.09
C PHE A 179 0.56 -5.19 -29.63
N SER A 180 1.67 -5.18 -30.40
CA SER A 180 1.63 -5.14 -31.87
C SER A 180 0.95 -6.36 -32.48
N ASP A 181 0.87 -7.47 -31.75
CA ASP A 181 0.15 -8.67 -32.16
C ASP A 181 -1.39 -8.56 -32.06
N GLY A 182 -1.90 -7.50 -31.45
CA GLY A 182 -3.31 -7.29 -31.21
C GLY A 182 -3.96 -8.26 -30.22
N SER A 183 -3.17 -9.10 -29.56
CA SER A 183 -3.69 -10.10 -28.61
C SER A 183 -4.00 -9.47 -27.26
N PRO A 184 -5.19 -9.75 -26.69
CA PRO A 184 -5.52 -9.28 -25.34
C PRO A 184 -4.65 -10.00 -24.29
N ALA A 185 -4.27 -9.26 -23.25
CA ALA A 185 -3.56 -9.83 -22.11
C ALA A 185 -4.08 -9.25 -20.81
N MET A 186 -4.04 -10.01 -19.73
CA MET A 186 -4.38 -9.52 -18.40
C MET A 186 -3.10 -9.29 -17.60
N LEU A 187 -3.01 -8.11 -16.97
CA LEU A 187 -2.04 -7.89 -15.92
C LEU A 187 -2.59 -8.56 -14.64
N VAL A 188 -1.89 -9.58 -14.18
CA VAL A 188 -2.30 -10.38 -13.01
C VAL A 188 -1.28 -10.22 -11.89
N SER A 189 -1.74 -10.33 -10.66
CA SER A 189 -0.86 -10.40 -9.49
C SER A 189 -0.94 -11.80 -8.88
N GLY A 190 0.20 -12.46 -8.79
CA GLY A 190 0.35 -13.70 -8.01
C GLY A 190 0.45 -13.40 -6.50
N PRO A 191 0.49 -14.43 -5.64
CA PRO A 191 0.78 -14.26 -4.24
C PRO A 191 2.16 -13.60 -4.09
N GLY A 192 2.21 -12.44 -3.42
CA GLY A 192 3.48 -11.79 -3.09
C GLY A 192 4.32 -12.70 -2.19
N LEU A 193 5.65 -12.49 -2.19
CA LEU A 193 6.60 -13.27 -1.38
C LEU A 193 6.20 -13.32 0.11
N LEU A 194 5.56 -12.27 0.62
CA LEU A 194 5.07 -12.20 2.02
C LEU A 194 3.60 -12.62 2.16
N GLY A 195 2.80 -12.59 1.10
CA GLY A 195 1.41 -13.06 1.13
C GLY A 195 1.30 -14.57 1.34
N ALA A 196 2.23 -15.34 0.83
CA ALA A 196 2.33 -16.79 1.09
C ALA A 196 2.74 -17.06 2.54
N ALA A 197 3.71 -16.33 3.09
CA ALA A 197 4.14 -16.47 4.47
C ALA A 197 3.04 -16.06 5.48
N ASN A 198 2.30 -14.98 5.17
CA ASN A 198 1.18 -14.53 6.02
C ASN A 198 -0.06 -15.43 5.90
N ALA A 199 -0.32 -16.05 4.75
CA ALA A 199 -1.37 -17.04 4.60
C ALA A 199 -1.07 -18.30 5.42
N GLU A 200 0.18 -18.77 5.42
CA GLU A 200 0.61 -19.91 6.23
C GLU A 200 0.61 -19.61 7.73
N SER A 201 0.97 -18.39 8.16
CA SER A 201 0.92 -17.98 9.56
C SER A 201 -0.51 -17.84 10.08
N ARG A 202 -1.44 -17.31 9.27
CA ARG A 202 -2.87 -17.23 9.61
C ARG A 202 -3.51 -18.62 9.71
N ASP A 203 -3.13 -19.54 8.83
CA ASP A 203 -3.65 -20.90 8.86
C ASP A 203 -3.09 -21.68 10.06
N ARG A 204 -1.84 -21.43 10.46
CA ARG A 204 -1.20 -21.98 11.66
C ARG A 204 -1.87 -21.47 12.95
N ASN A 205 -2.07 -20.14 13.07
CA ASN A 205 -2.76 -19.52 14.20
C ASN A 205 -4.23 -19.96 14.32
N ASN A 206 -4.92 -20.15 13.19
CA ASN A 206 -6.29 -20.66 13.18
C ASN A 206 -6.37 -22.16 13.58
N ARG A 207 -5.36 -22.95 13.22
CA ARG A 207 -5.26 -24.35 13.66
C ARG A 207 -4.93 -24.46 15.15
N GLU A 208 -4.07 -23.59 15.67
CA GLU A 208 -3.75 -23.55 17.10
C GLU A 208 -4.94 -23.09 17.94
N ARG A 209 -5.71 -22.09 17.49
CA ARG A 209 -6.97 -21.68 18.14
C ARG A 209 -8.03 -22.77 18.11
N ARG A 210 -8.14 -23.56 17.04
CA ARG A 210 -9.07 -24.69 16.95
C ARG A 210 -8.64 -25.90 17.80
N ASN A 211 -7.36 -26.12 18.00
CA ASN A 211 -6.82 -27.19 18.81
C ASN A 211 -6.73 -26.83 20.32
N GLY A 212 -6.81 -25.52 20.66
CA GLY A 212 -6.81 -25.03 22.05
C GLY A 212 -8.16 -25.14 22.77
N ASP A 213 -9.24 -25.39 22.04
CA ASP A 213 -10.60 -25.50 22.59
C ASP A 213 -11.01 -26.97 22.80
N SER A 214 -10.11 -27.80 23.39
CA SER A 214 -10.45 -29.14 23.85
C SER A 214 -11.20 -29.07 25.17
N PRO A 215 -12.33 -29.81 25.34
CA PRO A 215 -13.20 -29.75 26.53
C PRO A 215 -12.61 -30.30 27.84
N GLU A 216 -11.35 -30.73 27.85
CA GLU A 216 -10.77 -31.45 29.00
C GLU A 216 -10.18 -30.60 30.13
N ARG A 217 -10.33 -29.27 30.10
CA ARG A 217 -9.83 -28.38 31.18
C ARG A 217 -10.89 -27.78 32.11
N ARG A 218 -12.14 -28.34 32.17
CA ARG A 218 -13.19 -27.79 33.05
C ARG A 218 -13.41 -28.55 34.35
N ASP A 219 -12.56 -29.51 34.72
CA ASP A 219 -12.85 -30.37 35.91
C ASP A 219 -11.74 -30.38 36.98
N ARG A 220 -10.93 -29.31 37.11
CA ARG A 220 -9.88 -29.25 38.15
C ARG A 220 -9.87 -28.03 39.07
N ASP A 221 -10.86 -27.14 39.01
CA ASP A 221 -10.84 -25.91 39.83
C ASP A 221 -12.02 -25.76 40.80
N SER A 222 -12.54 -26.88 41.33
CA SER A 222 -13.64 -26.85 42.31
C SER A 222 -13.37 -27.54 43.68
N ARG A 223 -12.09 -27.73 44.03
CA ARG A 223 -11.74 -28.20 45.38
C ARG A 223 -10.45 -27.51 45.86
N GLU A 224 -10.58 -26.30 46.38
CA GLU A 224 -9.68 -25.68 47.38
C GLU A 224 -10.07 -24.23 47.61
N ARG A 225 -11.21 -24.01 48.25
CA ARG A 225 -11.49 -22.78 49.01
C ARG A 225 -12.25 -23.12 50.27
N ARG A 226 -11.49 -23.47 51.28
CA ARG A 226 -11.90 -23.30 52.69
C ARG A 226 -10.61 -23.14 53.50
N ASP A 227 -10.67 -22.08 54.33
CA ASP A 227 -9.84 -21.76 55.49
C ASP A 227 -8.68 -20.78 55.27
N GLY A 228 -8.79 -19.67 55.99
CA GLY A 228 -7.68 -18.81 56.32
C GLY A 228 -8.02 -17.32 56.41
N ASP A 229 -8.72 -16.98 57.46
CA ASP A 229 -9.05 -15.64 57.96
C ASP A 229 -7.80 -14.81 58.38
N SER A 230 -7.98 -13.49 58.32
CA SER A 230 -7.43 -12.41 59.18
C SER A 230 -6.08 -11.74 58.87
N ARG A 231 -6.21 -10.39 58.77
CA ARG A 231 -5.30 -9.32 59.22
C ARG A 231 -4.07 -9.06 58.35
N GLU A 232 -3.82 -7.86 57.89
CA GLU A 232 -3.61 -6.56 58.55
C GLU A 232 -3.49 -5.42 57.54
N ARG A 233 -4.04 -4.27 57.91
CA ARG A 233 -3.86 -2.96 57.25
C ARG A 233 -2.45 -2.44 57.51
N ARG A 234 -1.84 -1.78 56.53
CA ARG A 234 -1.02 -0.57 56.79
C ARG A 234 -0.84 0.29 55.52
N ASP A 235 -1.06 1.55 55.77
CA ASP A 235 -0.84 2.76 55.00
C ASP A 235 0.59 2.92 54.45
N GLY A 236 0.67 3.75 53.40
CA GLY A 236 1.91 4.48 53.08
C GLY A 236 2.13 4.69 51.58
N ASP A 237 1.67 5.75 51.16
CA ASP A 237 2.34 7.00 50.76
C ASP A 237 2.73 7.14 49.29
N ASN A 238 2.14 8.12 48.79
CA ASN A 238 2.22 8.91 47.59
C ASN A 238 3.65 9.43 47.30
N ARG A 239 4.21 9.15 46.10
CA ARG A 239 5.16 10.07 45.51
C ARG A 239 5.06 10.11 43.98
N ARG A 240 4.47 11.20 43.53
CA ARG A 240 4.56 11.73 42.16
C ARG A 240 6.02 11.89 41.74
N ARG A 241 6.39 11.41 40.54
CA ARG A 241 7.53 11.92 39.81
C ARG A 241 7.04 12.56 38.53
N ARG A 242 7.15 13.86 38.48
CA ARG A 242 7.17 14.69 37.27
C ARG A 242 8.44 14.34 36.51
N ASN A 243 8.36 14.16 35.22
CA ASN A 243 9.47 14.31 34.30
C ASN A 243 9.22 15.53 33.43
N ASP A 244 9.93 16.58 33.77
CA ASP A 244 10.12 17.78 32.96
C ASP A 244 11.08 17.43 31.80
N TRP A 245 10.67 17.77 30.60
CA TRP A 245 11.58 17.94 29.48
C TRP A 245 11.26 19.26 28.81
N GLU A 246 12.18 20.22 28.95
CA GLU A 246 12.41 21.38 28.10
C GLU A 246 13.91 21.41 27.75
N PRO A 247 14.30 22.14 26.73
CA PRO A 247 13.65 22.62 25.51
C PRO A 247 14.02 21.84 24.25
#